data_172af5e47c50c74ef32347cf09ae9985
#
_entry.id   172af5e47c50c74ef32347cf09ae9985
#
_cell.length_a   1.000
_cell.length_b   1.000
_cell.length_c   1.000
_cell.angle_alpha   90.00
_cell.angle_beta   90.00
_cell.angle_gamma   90.00
#
_symmetry.space_group_name_H-M   'P 1'
#
loop_
_entity.id
_entity.type
_entity.pdbx_description
1 polymer ?
#
loop_
_entity_poly.entity_id
_entity_poly.type
_entity_poly.pdbx_seq_one_letter_code
_entity_poly.pdbx_strand_id
1 'polypeptide(L)'
;ITAWLQSQRSVVSWQDPQVSASKLELKALEEQLRELIDKRNARIQQLDEFNDLYLTRLGPLMSQILRLRKMLAEAAVRRQEAEARRREADYLRCQKYLSQAVNVLVTLTQRWQSMPPHSMQAAEARKHLQQQSELIASLLAEAQELERGLTREEEPTRQARDEARQEYESYQEQQHDAEKRFSFEQKMSEEERHELKRLWRQASKLCHPDLVDSEMKNDANSMMVQLNQARQRGDLSAIRSMLSRLQKGLEPLMASDRLNDVQRLRQRIVEVKQHIATLIEELMTLDKEETWQLVSSLGDRETYFRQQEKALAEIRESLEQQVNEAEYDEVA
;
A
#
# COMPACT_ATOMS: atom_id res chain seq x y z
N ILE A 1 30.65 -67.08 -35.85
CA ILE A 1 30.98 -66.79 -34.42
C ILE A 1 31.06 -65.31 -34.20
N THR A 2 31.70 -64.52 -35.09
CA THR A 2 31.80 -63.05 -34.94
C THR A 2 30.48 -62.31 -35.05
N ALA A 3 29.54 -62.73 -35.91
CA ALA A 3 28.20 -62.14 -36.02
C ALA A 3 27.30 -62.46 -34.81
N TRP A 4 27.48 -63.64 -34.18
CA TRP A 4 26.77 -64.06 -32.97
C TRP A 4 27.27 -63.25 -31.74
N LEU A 5 28.60 -62.99 -31.66
CA LEU A 5 29.17 -62.10 -30.59
C LEU A 5 28.79 -60.62 -30.74
N GLN A 6 28.54 -60.16 -31.97
CA GLN A 6 28.04 -58.77 -32.17
C GLN A 6 26.55 -58.64 -31.87
N SER A 7 25.74 -59.67 -32.00
CA SER A 7 24.32 -59.66 -31.63
C SER A 7 24.08 -59.71 -30.09
N GLN A 8 25.08 -60.15 -29.34
CA GLN A 8 25.04 -60.24 -27.88
C GLN A 8 25.54 -58.93 -27.19
N ARG A 9 25.94 -57.90 -27.93
CA ARG A 9 26.43 -56.63 -27.39
C ARG A 9 25.36 -55.55 -27.19
N SER A 10 24.09 -55.89 -27.19
CA SER A 10 23.15 -55.07 -26.47
C SER A 10 23.23 -55.41 -24.97
N VAL A 11 24.25 -54.92 -24.30
CA VAL A 11 24.26 -54.85 -22.83
C VAL A 11 23.08 -53.96 -22.49
N VAL A 12 21.91 -54.54 -22.29
CA VAL A 12 20.85 -53.89 -21.55
C VAL A 12 21.46 -53.66 -20.16
N SER A 13 21.83 -52.43 -19.87
CA SER A 13 22.33 -52.09 -18.54
C SER A 13 21.24 -52.49 -17.56
N TRP A 14 21.52 -53.55 -16.78
CA TRP A 14 20.60 -54.02 -15.75
C TRP A 14 20.41 -52.88 -14.77
N GLN A 15 19.23 -52.25 -14.78
CA GLN A 15 18.86 -51.22 -13.79
C GLN A 15 18.13 -51.94 -12.67
N ASP A 16 18.55 -51.67 -11.44
CA ASP A 16 17.87 -52.16 -10.24
C ASP A 16 16.38 -51.77 -10.33
N PRO A 17 15.45 -52.74 -10.24
CA PRO A 17 14.01 -52.47 -10.30
C PRO A 17 13.58 -51.38 -9.30
N GLN A 18 14.23 -51.28 -8.12
CA GLN A 18 13.93 -50.25 -7.11
C GLN A 18 14.36 -48.87 -7.57
N VAL A 19 15.52 -48.74 -8.23
CA VAL A 19 15.98 -47.48 -8.83
C VAL A 19 15.01 -47.04 -9.92
N SER A 20 14.61 -47.96 -10.79
CA SER A 20 13.69 -47.66 -11.90
C SER A 20 12.31 -47.20 -11.39
N ALA A 21 11.76 -47.88 -10.37
CA ALA A 21 10.49 -47.52 -9.75
C ALA A 21 10.57 -46.16 -9.06
N SER A 22 11.63 -45.89 -8.27
CA SER A 22 11.82 -44.60 -7.59
C SER A 22 12.03 -43.44 -8.58
N LYS A 23 12.71 -43.67 -9.70
CA LYS A 23 12.84 -42.67 -10.78
C LYS A 23 11.50 -42.33 -11.43
N LEU A 24 10.66 -43.34 -11.70
CA LEU A 24 9.33 -43.10 -12.25
C LEU A 24 8.43 -42.31 -11.27
N GLU A 25 8.46 -42.67 -9.97
CA GLU A 25 7.74 -41.93 -8.95
C GLU A 25 8.23 -40.48 -8.89
N LEU A 26 9.55 -40.27 -8.82
CA LEU A 26 10.13 -38.94 -8.77
C LEU A 26 9.75 -38.10 -10.00
N LYS A 27 9.82 -38.67 -11.18
CA LYS A 27 9.46 -38.03 -12.46
C LYS A 27 7.98 -37.57 -12.46
N ALA A 28 7.08 -38.43 -11.97
CA ALA A 28 5.66 -38.09 -11.86
C ALA A 28 5.43 -36.91 -10.84
N LEU A 29 6.15 -36.91 -9.72
CA LEU A 29 6.09 -35.83 -8.74
C LEU A 29 6.72 -34.54 -9.27
N GLU A 30 7.82 -34.61 -10.00
CA GLU A 30 8.43 -33.43 -10.64
C GLU A 30 7.48 -32.80 -11.67
N GLU A 31 6.73 -33.61 -12.42
CA GLU A 31 5.72 -33.10 -13.37
C GLU A 31 4.54 -32.45 -12.63
N GLN A 32 4.04 -33.07 -11.55
CA GLN A 32 3.02 -32.48 -10.70
C GLN A 32 3.49 -31.15 -10.08
N LEU A 33 4.71 -31.09 -9.57
CA LEU A 33 5.32 -29.88 -9.03
C LEU A 33 5.40 -28.79 -10.10
N ARG A 34 5.81 -29.15 -11.33
CA ARG A 34 5.87 -28.22 -12.47
C ARG A 34 4.49 -27.65 -12.80
N GLU A 35 3.45 -28.48 -12.84
CA GLU A 35 2.08 -28.01 -13.09
C GLU A 35 1.59 -27.02 -12.00
N LEU A 36 1.92 -27.29 -10.73
CA LEU A 36 1.55 -26.39 -9.62
C LEU A 36 2.30 -25.06 -9.68
N ILE A 37 3.60 -25.09 -10.02
CA ILE A 37 4.39 -23.88 -10.25
C ILE A 37 3.80 -23.07 -11.41
N ASP A 38 3.39 -23.71 -12.51
CA ASP A 38 2.75 -23.04 -13.63
C ASP A 38 1.42 -22.40 -13.24
N LYS A 39 0.59 -23.11 -12.47
CA LYS A 39 -0.68 -22.57 -11.96
C LYS A 39 -0.45 -21.33 -11.07
N ARG A 40 0.50 -21.42 -10.13
CA ARG A 40 0.85 -20.29 -9.26
C ARG A 40 1.34 -19.10 -10.08
N ASN A 41 2.28 -19.32 -10.98
CA ASN A 41 2.85 -18.26 -11.82
C ASN A 41 1.80 -17.62 -12.74
N ALA A 42 0.86 -18.41 -13.28
CA ALA A 42 -0.24 -17.88 -14.07
C ALA A 42 -1.17 -16.96 -13.25
N ARG A 43 -1.47 -17.33 -12.00
CA ARG A 43 -2.29 -16.49 -11.11
C ARG A 43 -1.58 -15.20 -10.73
N ILE A 44 -0.32 -15.30 -10.31
CA ILE A 44 0.51 -14.11 -9.99
C ILE A 44 0.56 -13.17 -11.19
N GLN A 45 0.75 -13.71 -12.39
CA GLN A 45 0.77 -12.88 -13.59
C GLN A 45 -0.58 -12.17 -13.84
N GLN A 46 -1.70 -12.85 -13.64
CA GLN A 46 -3.02 -12.21 -13.81
C GLN A 46 -3.24 -11.10 -12.79
N LEU A 47 -2.76 -11.28 -11.55
CA LEU A 47 -2.76 -10.25 -10.52
C LEU A 47 -1.86 -9.08 -10.90
N ASP A 48 -0.63 -9.35 -11.37
CA ASP A 48 0.28 -8.31 -11.85
C ASP A 48 -0.35 -7.50 -12.98
N GLU A 49 -0.91 -8.16 -14.01
CA GLU A 49 -1.58 -7.49 -15.14
C GLU A 49 -2.78 -6.63 -14.70
N PHE A 50 -3.54 -7.11 -13.71
CA PHE A 50 -4.64 -6.33 -13.15
C PHE A 50 -4.14 -5.11 -12.36
N ASN A 51 -3.14 -5.29 -11.51
CA ASN A 51 -2.53 -4.21 -10.74
C ASN A 51 -1.90 -3.16 -11.66
N ASP A 52 -1.28 -3.60 -12.74
CA ASP A 52 -0.71 -2.74 -13.77
C ASP A 52 -1.79 -1.83 -14.39
N LEU A 53 -2.90 -2.42 -14.81
CA LEU A 53 -4.04 -1.67 -15.33
C LEU A 53 -4.65 -0.73 -14.28
N TYR A 54 -4.77 -1.20 -13.04
CA TYR A 54 -5.26 -0.41 -11.92
C TYR A 54 -4.39 0.85 -11.71
N LEU A 55 -3.08 0.68 -11.61
CA LEU A 55 -2.15 1.79 -11.38
C LEU A 55 -2.12 2.76 -12.57
N THR A 56 -2.20 2.26 -13.80
CA THR A 56 -2.17 3.11 -15.00
C THR A 56 -3.45 3.89 -15.17
N ARG A 57 -4.61 3.28 -14.95
CA ARG A 57 -5.92 3.89 -15.24
C ARG A 57 -6.51 4.65 -14.06
N LEU A 58 -6.46 4.05 -12.88
CA LEU A 58 -7.06 4.61 -11.66
C LEU A 58 -6.05 5.37 -10.80
N GLY A 59 -4.76 5.04 -10.91
CA GLY A 59 -3.69 5.64 -10.13
C GLY A 59 -3.68 7.17 -10.15
N PRO A 60 -3.76 7.84 -11.31
CA PRO A 60 -3.79 9.30 -11.38
C PRO A 60 -5.00 9.91 -10.68
N LEU A 61 -6.19 9.29 -10.79
CA LEU A 61 -7.42 9.73 -10.12
C LEU A 61 -7.32 9.55 -8.61
N MET A 62 -6.82 8.40 -8.16
CA MET A 62 -6.59 8.15 -6.73
C MET A 62 -5.60 9.15 -6.12
N SER A 63 -4.51 9.44 -6.83
CA SER A 63 -3.53 10.45 -6.39
C SER A 63 -4.16 11.84 -6.23
N GLN A 64 -5.04 12.24 -7.15
CA GLN A 64 -5.77 13.51 -7.07
C GLN A 64 -6.75 13.52 -5.89
N ILE A 65 -7.50 12.44 -5.68
CA ILE A 65 -8.44 12.28 -4.55
C ILE A 65 -7.70 12.38 -3.21
N LEU A 66 -6.60 11.66 -3.05
CA LEU A 66 -5.82 11.69 -1.82
C LEU A 66 -5.19 13.05 -1.56
N ARG A 67 -4.74 13.74 -2.63
CA ARG A 67 -4.27 15.13 -2.53
C ARG A 67 -5.37 16.08 -2.05
N LEU A 68 -6.58 15.96 -2.59
CA LEU A 68 -7.72 16.80 -2.20
C LEU A 68 -8.14 16.52 -0.75
N ARG A 69 -8.16 15.26 -0.32
CA ARG A 69 -8.41 14.89 1.10
C ARG A 69 -7.38 15.50 2.04
N LYS A 70 -6.10 15.45 1.66
CA LYS A 70 -5.03 16.11 2.42
C LYS A 70 -5.27 17.63 2.52
N MET A 71 -5.61 18.29 1.41
CA MET A 71 -5.89 19.73 1.38
C MET A 71 -7.07 20.10 2.31
N LEU A 72 -8.15 19.30 2.28
CA LEU A 72 -9.29 19.50 3.16
C LEU A 72 -8.94 19.34 4.64
N ALA A 73 -8.16 18.30 4.97
CA ALA A 73 -7.71 18.08 6.34
C ALA A 73 -6.78 19.19 6.85
N GLU A 74 -5.89 19.71 5.98
CA GLU A 74 -5.05 20.88 6.29
C GLU A 74 -5.88 22.15 6.47
N ALA A 75 -6.89 22.40 5.63
CA ALA A 75 -7.81 23.53 5.77
C ALA A 75 -8.62 23.45 7.08
N ALA A 76 -9.09 22.26 7.46
CA ALA A 76 -9.79 22.06 8.74
C ALA A 76 -8.92 22.43 9.94
N VAL A 77 -7.63 22.07 9.95
CA VAL A 77 -6.68 22.47 11.01
C VAL A 77 -6.48 23.98 11.01
N ARG A 78 -6.25 24.61 9.84
CA ARG A 78 -6.09 26.07 9.76
C ARG A 78 -7.32 26.83 10.27
N ARG A 79 -8.54 26.37 9.94
CA ARG A 79 -9.78 26.92 10.47
C ARG A 79 -9.84 26.82 12.00
N GLN A 80 -9.56 25.67 12.53
CA GLN A 80 -9.58 25.43 13.97
C GLN A 80 -8.56 26.30 14.69
N GLU A 81 -7.35 26.43 14.16
CA GLU A 81 -6.33 27.35 14.71
C GLU A 81 -6.74 28.81 14.60
N ALA A 82 -7.37 29.23 13.52
CA ALA A 82 -7.88 30.59 13.35
C ALA A 82 -9.01 30.88 14.36
N GLU A 83 -9.93 29.97 14.56
CA GLU A 83 -10.98 30.08 15.59
C GLU A 83 -10.40 30.11 17.01
N ALA A 84 -9.41 29.29 17.31
CA ALA A 84 -8.71 29.28 18.57
C ALA A 84 -8.07 30.67 18.86
N ARG A 85 -7.37 31.24 17.88
CA ARG A 85 -6.78 32.58 17.97
C ARG A 85 -7.84 33.66 18.16
N ARG A 86 -8.99 33.58 17.49
CA ARG A 86 -10.12 34.51 17.69
C ARG A 86 -10.64 34.42 19.12
N ARG A 87 -10.89 33.21 19.64
CA ARG A 87 -11.34 32.98 21.01
C ARG A 87 -10.34 33.54 22.04
N GLU A 88 -9.05 33.28 21.82
CA GLU A 88 -8.00 33.82 22.68
C GLU A 88 -7.97 35.36 22.67
N ALA A 89 -8.09 35.98 21.50
CA ALA A 89 -8.16 37.42 21.36
C ALA A 89 -9.39 38.02 22.05
N ASP A 90 -10.56 37.38 21.94
CA ASP A 90 -11.79 37.80 22.61
C ASP A 90 -11.68 37.66 24.13
N TYR A 91 -11.09 36.56 24.62
CA TYR A 91 -10.80 36.39 26.05
C TYR A 91 -9.86 37.47 26.59
N LEU A 92 -8.76 37.78 25.89
CA LEU A 92 -7.84 38.85 26.28
C LEU A 92 -8.51 40.22 26.25
N ARG A 93 -9.41 40.45 25.29
CA ARG A 93 -10.21 41.70 25.21
C ARG A 93 -11.15 41.81 26.39
N CYS A 94 -11.86 40.72 26.72
CA CYS A 94 -12.75 40.67 27.90
C CYS A 94 -11.98 40.90 29.21
N GLN A 95 -10.81 40.29 29.39
CA GLN A 95 -9.94 40.52 30.53
C GLN A 95 -9.52 42.00 30.68
N LYS A 96 -9.19 42.66 29.55
CA LYS A 96 -8.85 44.09 29.52
C LYS A 96 -10.02 44.96 29.98
N TYR A 97 -11.23 44.68 29.46
CA TYR A 97 -12.44 45.41 29.88
C TYR A 97 -12.76 45.17 31.37
N LEU A 98 -12.62 43.92 31.82
CA LEU A 98 -12.79 43.58 33.24
C LEU A 98 -11.81 44.36 34.12
N SER A 99 -10.55 44.42 33.77
CA SER A 99 -9.50 45.20 34.48
C SER A 99 -9.85 46.71 34.54
N GLN A 100 -10.31 47.25 33.41
CA GLN A 100 -10.75 48.67 33.36
C GLN A 100 -11.98 48.91 34.24
N ALA A 101 -12.98 48.03 34.20
CA ALA A 101 -14.18 48.11 34.98
C ALA A 101 -13.88 48.03 36.50
N VAL A 102 -12.96 47.15 36.90
CA VAL A 102 -12.50 47.05 38.30
C VAL A 102 -11.80 48.34 38.75
N ASN A 103 -10.93 48.92 37.93
CA ASN A 103 -10.26 50.18 38.24
C ASN A 103 -11.27 51.37 38.42
N VAL A 104 -12.30 51.40 37.56
CA VAL A 104 -13.38 52.36 37.68
C VAL A 104 -14.16 52.16 39.00
N LEU A 105 -14.47 50.90 39.35
CA LEU A 105 -15.14 50.55 40.58
C LEU A 105 -14.34 51.05 41.82
N VAL A 106 -13.02 50.79 41.82
CA VAL A 106 -12.10 51.21 42.89
C VAL A 106 -12.13 52.74 43.01
N THR A 107 -12.04 53.46 41.91
CA THR A 107 -12.07 54.93 41.90
C THR A 107 -13.40 55.46 42.38
N LEU A 108 -14.53 54.89 41.94
CA LEU A 108 -15.86 55.27 42.40
C LEU A 108 -16.08 55.01 43.90
N THR A 109 -15.55 53.89 44.40
CA THR A 109 -15.62 53.50 45.81
C THR A 109 -14.85 54.50 46.69
N GLN A 110 -13.63 54.86 46.30
CA GLN A 110 -12.81 55.87 47.00
C GLN A 110 -13.54 57.23 47.04
N ARG A 111 -14.13 57.67 45.94
CA ARG A 111 -14.88 58.91 45.83
C ARG A 111 -16.14 58.86 46.68
N TRP A 112 -16.89 57.74 46.67
CA TRP A 112 -18.08 57.56 47.49
C TRP A 112 -17.75 57.61 49.00
N GLN A 113 -16.65 56.98 49.40
CA GLN A 113 -16.21 57.05 50.85
C GLN A 113 -15.84 58.42 51.31
N SER A 114 -15.45 59.32 50.42
CA SER A 114 -15.12 60.71 50.76
C SER A 114 -16.34 61.67 50.82
N MET A 115 -17.58 61.23 50.50
CA MET A 115 -18.78 61.97 50.44
C MET A 115 -19.55 61.99 51.79
N PRO A 116 -20.31 63.04 52.14
CA PRO A 116 -21.18 63.00 53.30
C PRO A 116 -22.25 61.89 53.17
N PRO A 117 -22.50 61.13 54.26
CA PRO A 117 -23.30 59.89 54.19
C PRO A 117 -24.74 60.00 53.69
N HIS A 118 -25.36 61.17 53.83
CA HIS A 118 -26.78 61.42 53.49
C HIS A 118 -26.95 62.42 52.35
N SER A 119 -25.91 62.69 51.57
CA SER A 119 -26.02 63.66 50.49
C SER A 119 -26.67 63.03 49.27
N MET A 120 -27.34 63.81 48.43
CA MET A 120 -27.90 63.35 47.13
C MET A 120 -26.81 62.77 46.21
N GLN A 121 -25.61 63.39 46.29
CA GLN A 121 -24.43 62.92 45.56
C GLN A 121 -23.96 61.52 45.99
N ALA A 122 -24.04 61.15 47.27
CA ALA A 122 -23.73 59.85 47.80
C ALA A 122 -24.74 58.77 47.33
N ALA A 123 -26.03 59.14 47.18
CA ALA A 123 -27.06 58.27 46.65
C ALA A 123 -26.85 57.96 45.14
N GLU A 124 -26.48 58.95 44.33
CA GLU A 124 -26.14 58.82 42.96
C GLU A 124 -24.87 57.96 42.78
N ALA A 125 -23.82 58.23 43.57
CA ALA A 125 -22.61 57.46 43.56
C ALA A 125 -22.86 55.98 43.90
N ARG A 126 -23.74 55.66 44.82
CA ARG A 126 -24.15 54.28 45.17
C ARG A 126 -24.84 53.59 44.00
N LYS A 127 -25.69 54.27 43.23
CA LYS A 127 -26.34 53.77 42.05
C LYS A 127 -25.30 53.44 40.98
N HIS A 128 -24.32 54.32 40.76
CA HIS A 128 -23.22 54.06 39.84
C HIS A 128 -22.33 52.87 40.26
N LEU A 129 -22.05 52.76 41.57
CA LEU A 129 -21.32 51.58 42.09
C LEU A 129 -22.07 50.26 41.82
N GLN A 130 -23.40 50.27 42.02
CA GLN A 130 -24.23 49.11 41.74
C GLN A 130 -24.19 48.74 40.25
N GLN A 131 -24.39 49.70 39.35
CA GLN A 131 -24.30 49.48 37.89
C GLN A 131 -22.93 48.93 37.46
N GLN A 132 -21.86 49.51 38.07
CA GLN A 132 -20.51 49.07 37.80
C GLN A 132 -20.24 47.61 38.30
N SER A 133 -20.82 47.26 39.47
CA SER A 133 -20.72 45.91 40.00
C SER A 133 -21.49 44.85 39.12
N GLU A 134 -22.64 45.25 38.59
CA GLU A 134 -23.43 44.43 37.65
C GLU A 134 -22.66 44.22 36.33
N LEU A 135 -22.01 45.25 35.79
CA LEU A 135 -21.15 45.19 34.64
C LEU A 135 -19.97 44.20 34.84
N ILE A 136 -19.31 44.31 36.01
CA ILE A 136 -18.20 43.42 36.38
C ILE A 136 -18.69 41.97 36.47
N ALA A 137 -19.86 41.74 37.06
CA ALA A 137 -20.44 40.39 37.15
C ALA A 137 -20.74 39.79 35.77
N SER A 138 -21.26 40.60 34.82
CA SER A 138 -21.50 40.15 33.44
C SER A 138 -20.20 39.85 32.70
N LEU A 139 -19.18 40.71 32.84
CA LEU A 139 -17.87 40.49 32.22
C LEU A 139 -17.15 39.23 32.79
N LEU A 140 -17.30 38.96 34.08
CA LEU A 140 -16.78 37.76 34.72
C LEU A 140 -17.45 36.50 34.16
N ALA A 141 -18.76 36.51 33.99
CA ALA A 141 -19.50 35.41 33.40
C ALA A 141 -19.08 35.17 31.94
N GLU A 142 -18.91 36.24 31.16
CA GLU A 142 -18.42 36.19 29.79
C GLU A 142 -16.99 35.64 29.74
N ALA A 143 -16.08 36.11 30.58
CA ALA A 143 -14.71 35.64 30.67
C ALA A 143 -14.63 34.11 30.98
N GLN A 144 -15.48 33.65 31.94
CA GLN A 144 -15.55 32.22 32.27
C GLN A 144 -16.03 31.35 31.11
N GLU A 145 -16.98 31.85 30.33
CA GLU A 145 -17.49 31.12 29.18
C GLU A 145 -16.44 31.05 28.05
N LEU A 146 -15.74 32.16 27.80
CA LEU A 146 -14.63 32.21 26.84
C LEU A 146 -13.46 31.30 27.28
N GLU A 147 -13.13 31.27 28.58
CA GLU A 147 -12.08 30.39 29.12
C GLU A 147 -12.40 28.91 28.91
N ARG A 148 -13.66 28.49 29.12
CA ARG A 148 -14.12 27.13 28.81
C ARG A 148 -13.97 26.80 27.34
N GLY A 149 -14.13 27.77 26.46
CA GLY A 149 -13.94 27.62 25.00
C GLY A 149 -12.49 27.44 24.58
N LEU A 150 -11.51 27.91 25.41
CA LEU A 150 -10.08 27.75 25.12
C LEU A 150 -9.54 26.33 25.38
N THR A 151 -10.19 25.56 26.26
CA THR A 151 -9.76 24.20 26.62
C THR A 151 -10.28 23.10 25.65
N ARG A 152 -10.86 23.48 24.50
CA ARG A 152 -11.44 22.54 23.56
C ARG A 152 -10.32 21.77 22.84
N GLU A 153 -10.36 20.44 22.91
CA GLU A 153 -9.36 19.55 22.31
C GLU A 153 -9.30 19.70 20.79
N GLU A 154 -8.10 20.00 20.26
CA GLU A 154 -7.81 20.11 18.83
C GLU A 154 -7.23 18.80 18.24
N GLU A 155 -7.00 17.81 19.09
CA GLU A 155 -6.30 16.57 18.78
C GLU A 155 -6.92 15.76 17.62
N PRO A 156 -8.26 15.55 17.54
CA PRO A 156 -8.85 14.74 16.46
C PRO A 156 -8.63 15.31 15.06
N THR A 157 -8.63 16.64 14.94
CA THR A 157 -8.44 17.30 13.62
C THR A 157 -7.00 17.21 13.17
N ARG A 158 -6.04 17.29 14.09
CA ARG A 158 -4.61 17.11 13.80
C ARG A 158 -4.30 15.67 13.41
N GLN A 159 -4.89 14.70 14.10
CA GLN A 159 -4.76 13.28 13.74
C GLN A 159 -5.29 13.01 12.33
N ALA A 160 -6.49 13.49 12.00
CA ALA A 160 -7.06 13.33 10.65
C ALA A 160 -6.19 13.94 9.55
N ARG A 161 -5.54 15.09 9.81
CA ARG A 161 -4.56 15.70 8.90
C ARG A 161 -3.34 14.81 8.71
N ASP A 162 -2.78 14.29 9.80
CA ASP A 162 -1.56 13.49 9.75
C ASP A 162 -1.82 12.14 9.06
N GLU A 163 -2.98 11.53 9.29
CA GLU A 163 -3.45 10.33 8.58
C GLU A 163 -3.62 10.58 7.07
N ALA A 164 -4.31 11.64 6.69
CA ALA A 164 -4.51 11.99 5.27
C ALA A 164 -3.18 12.31 4.55
N ARG A 165 -2.24 12.92 5.26
CA ARG A 165 -0.89 13.19 4.75
C ARG A 165 -0.11 11.89 4.55
N GLN A 166 -0.12 11.01 5.54
CA GLN A 166 0.58 9.72 5.49
C GLN A 166 0.01 8.83 4.38
N GLU A 167 -1.32 8.79 4.23
CA GLU A 167 -1.98 8.06 3.16
C GLU A 167 -1.55 8.56 1.77
N TYR A 168 -1.51 9.87 1.58
CA TYR A 168 -1.06 10.48 0.33
C TYR A 168 0.42 10.19 0.03
N GLU A 169 1.31 10.35 1.01
CA GLU A 169 2.75 10.13 0.86
C GLU A 169 3.04 8.63 0.55
N SER A 170 2.41 7.70 1.29
CA SER A 170 2.58 6.26 1.05
C SER A 170 2.08 5.83 -0.33
N TYR A 171 0.98 6.41 -0.79
CA TYR A 171 0.45 6.15 -2.11
C TYR A 171 1.38 6.68 -3.22
N GLN A 172 1.97 7.86 -3.04
CA GLN A 172 2.94 8.42 -3.99
C GLN A 172 4.20 7.56 -4.10
N GLU A 173 4.71 7.04 -3.00
CA GLU A 173 5.84 6.11 -3.01
C GLU A 173 5.50 4.84 -3.80
N GLN A 174 4.33 4.25 -3.56
CA GLN A 174 3.86 3.08 -4.30
C GLN A 174 3.73 3.34 -5.80
N GLN A 175 3.15 4.48 -6.19
CA GLN A 175 3.06 4.87 -7.60
C GLN A 175 4.44 5.06 -8.24
N HIS A 176 5.35 5.74 -7.57
CA HIS A 176 6.69 5.97 -8.11
C HIS A 176 7.46 4.67 -8.33
N ASP A 177 7.33 3.71 -7.41
CA ASP A 177 7.94 2.39 -7.56
C ASP A 177 7.28 1.57 -8.69
N ALA A 178 5.98 1.70 -8.85
CA ALA A 178 5.27 1.13 -9.97
C ALA A 178 5.72 1.76 -11.30
N GLU A 179 5.77 3.08 -11.40
CA GLU A 179 6.22 3.81 -12.61
C GLU A 179 7.65 3.42 -13.00
N LYS A 180 8.55 3.23 -12.05
CA LYS A 180 9.91 2.74 -12.33
C LYS A 180 9.90 1.36 -12.97
N ARG A 181 9.03 0.45 -12.52
CA ARG A 181 8.86 -0.88 -13.13
C ARG A 181 8.30 -0.77 -14.54
N PHE A 182 7.31 0.10 -14.76
CA PHE A 182 6.65 0.32 -16.05
C PHE A 182 7.49 1.05 -17.08
N SER A 183 8.41 1.91 -16.67
CA SER A 183 9.19 2.75 -17.60
C SER A 183 9.99 1.94 -18.64
N PHE A 184 10.32 0.68 -18.33
CA PHE A 184 10.97 -0.23 -19.27
C PHE A 184 9.96 -1.01 -20.16
N GLU A 185 8.81 -1.40 -19.61
CA GLU A 185 7.78 -2.11 -20.36
C GLU A 185 7.02 -1.20 -21.34
N GLN A 186 6.87 0.10 -21.05
CA GLN A 186 6.23 1.08 -21.95
C GLN A 186 7.03 1.34 -23.22
N LYS A 187 8.35 1.11 -23.21
CA LYS A 187 9.21 1.27 -24.39
C LYS A 187 9.16 0.08 -25.35
N MET A 188 8.54 -1.02 -24.92
CA MET A 188 8.41 -2.25 -25.71
C MET A 188 7.08 -2.28 -26.45
N SER A 189 7.07 -2.83 -27.68
CA SER A 189 5.83 -3.12 -28.39
C SER A 189 5.03 -4.24 -27.66
N GLU A 190 3.73 -4.34 -27.92
CA GLU A 190 2.91 -5.44 -27.36
C GLU A 190 3.45 -6.81 -27.71
N GLU A 191 3.92 -6.97 -28.93
CA GLU A 191 4.53 -8.22 -29.43
C GLU A 191 5.79 -8.58 -28.63
N GLU A 192 6.67 -7.60 -28.40
CA GLU A 192 7.88 -7.77 -27.58
C GLU A 192 7.57 -8.12 -26.13
N ARG A 193 6.54 -7.51 -25.54
CA ARG A 193 6.07 -7.85 -24.18
C ARG A 193 5.53 -9.26 -24.10
N HIS A 194 4.73 -9.68 -25.07
CA HIS A 194 4.23 -11.05 -25.15
C HIS A 194 5.36 -12.06 -25.35
N GLU A 195 6.33 -11.74 -26.17
CA GLU A 195 7.50 -12.59 -26.37
C GLU A 195 8.36 -12.69 -25.11
N LEU A 196 8.63 -11.57 -24.44
CA LEU A 196 9.36 -11.52 -23.17
C LEU A 196 8.71 -12.43 -22.11
N LYS A 197 7.39 -12.29 -21.92
CA LYS A 197 6.63 -13.12 -20.99
C LYS A 197 6.69 -14.60 -21.35
N ARG A 198 6.57 -14.93 -22.64
CA ARG A 198 6.64 -16.32 -23.13
C ARG A 198 8.02 -16.95 -22.89
N LEU A 199 9.09 -16.25 -23.27
CA LEU A 199 10.46 -16.74 -23.14
C LEU A 199 10.89 -16.85 -21.68
N TRP A 200 10.51 -15.88 -20.87
CA TRP A 200 10.76 -15.92 -19.44
C TRP A 200 10.10 -17.15 -18.77
N ARG A 201 8.83 -17.45 -19.10
CA ARG A 201 8.16 -18.66 -18.60
C ARG A 201 8.87 -19.95 -19.02
N GLN A 202 9.31 -20.02 -20.27
CA GLN A 202 10.03 -21.20 -20.74
C GLN A 202 11.37 -21.37 -20.02
N ALA A 203 12.12 -20.28 -19.82
CA ALA A 203 13.39 -20.31 -19.11
C ALA A 203 13.22 -20.65 -17.63
N SER A 204 12.24 -20.03 -16.94
CA SER A 204 11.98 -20.26 -15.52
C SER A 204 11.58 -21.70 -15.21
N LYS A 205 10.85 -22.38 -16.12
CA LYS A 205 10.54 -23.81 -15.99
C LYS A 205 11.75 -24.70 -16.02
N LEU A 206 12.79 -24.31 -16.75
CA LEU A 206 13.99 -25.10 -16.92
C LEU A 206 15.01 -24.90 -15.80
N CYS A 207 15.00 -23.75 -15.13
CA CYS A 207 15.94 -23.41 -14.06
C CYS A 207 15.29 -23.15 -12.69
N HIS A 208 14.06 -23.64 -12.49
CA HIS A 208 13.40 -23.44 -11.20
C HIS A 208 14.13 -24.19 -10.08
N PRO A 209 14.52 -23.54 -8.97
CA PRO A 209 15.31 -24.17 -7.92
C PRO A 209 14.63 -25.36 -7.24
N ASP A 210 13.29 -25.43 -7.32
CA ASP A 210 12.54 -26.56 -6.76
C ASP A 210 12.51 -27.79 -7.66
N LEU A 211 12.84 -27.64 -8.93
CA LEU A 211 12.89 -28.75 -9.90
C LEU A 211 14.27 -29.40 -10.02
N VAL A 212 15.31 -28.76 -9.48
CA VAL A 212 16.68 -29.24 -9.57
C VAL A 212 17.12 -29.96 -8.30
N ASP A 213 18.19 -30.74 -8.40
CA ASP A 213 18.83 -31.39 -7.25
C ASP A 213 19.39 -30.37 -6.26
N SER A 214 19.49 -30.76 -4.97
CA SER A 214 20.02 -29.93 -3.89
C SER A 214 21.42 -29.37 -4.18
N GLU A 215 22.28 -30.12 -4.86
CA GLU A 215 23.61 -29.71 -5.28
C GLU A 215 23.60 -28.55 -6.27
N MET A 216 22.55 -28.45 -7.11
CA MET A 216 22.39 -27.44 -8.16
C MET A 216 21.49 -26.28 -7.76
N LYS A 217 20.93 -26.30 -6.52
CA LYS A 217 19.94 -25.32 -6.07
C LYS A 217 20.47 -23.88 -6.04
N ASN A 218 21.75 -23.73 -5.68
CA ASN A 218 22.40 -22.41 -5.65
C ASN A 218 22.57 -21.83 -7.06
N ASP A 219 22.96 -22.67 -8.03
CA ASP A 219 23.12 -22.25 -9.42
C ASP A 219 21.77 -21.91 -10.05
N ALA A 220 20.74 -22.71 -9.77
CA ALA A 220 19.37 -22.46 -10.22
C ALA A 220 18.82 -21.15 -9.62
N ASN A 221 19.04 -20.87 -8.32
CA ASN A 221 18.67 -19.61 -7.69
C ASN A 221 19.39 -18.42 -8.35
N SER A 222 20.69 -18.52 -8.59
CA SER A 222 21.45 -17.46 -9.25
C SER A 222 20.92 -17.17 -10.65
N MET A 223 20.54 -18.20 -11.38
CA MET A 223 19.92 -18.06 -12.70
C MET A 223 18.54 -17.43 -12.64
N MET A 224 17.70 -17.84 -11.70
CA MET A 224 16.38 -17.23 -11.51
C MET A 224 16.49 -15.76 -11.20
N VAL A 225 17.47 -15.36 -10.36
CA VAL A 225 17.74 -13.94 -10.07
C VAL A 225 18.12 -13.18 -11.36
N GLN A 226 19.03 -13.73 -12.17
CA GLN A 226 19.43 -13.10 -13.43
C GLN A 226 18.27 -13.04 -14.44
N LEU A 227 17.46 -14.09 -14.51
CA LEU A 227 16.29 -14.17 -15.37
C LEU A 227 15.23 -13.12 -14.98
N ASN A 228 14.99 -12.97 -13.69
CA ASN A 228 14.07 -11.96 -13.16
C ASN A 228 14.59 -10.53 -13.40
N GLN A 229 15.88 -10.29 -13.24
CA GLN A 229 16.51 -8.99 -13.57
C GLN A 229 16.41 -8.68 -15.05
N ALA A 230 16.66 -9.67 -15.94
CA ALA A 230 16.50 -9.49 -17.37
C ALA A 230 15.04 -9.18 -17.76
N ARG A 231 14.07 -9.85 -17.13
CA ARG A 231 12.64 -9.53 -17.30
C ARG A 231 12.32 -8.10 -16.85
N GLN A 232 12.77 -7.68 -15.68
CA GLN A 232 12.53 -6.33 -15.15
C GLN A 232 13.12 -5.23 -16.05
N ARG A 233 14.24 -5.53 -16.75
CA ARG A 233 14.87 -4.60 -17.70
C ARG A 233 14.31 -4.68 -19.11
N GLY A 234 13.37 -5.59 -19.38
CA GLY A 234 12.85 -5.82 -20.72
C GLY A 234 13.91 -6.41 -21.69
N ASP A 235 14.96 -7.06 -21.16
CA ASP A 235 16.07 -7.56 -21.97
C ASP A 235 15.75 -8.93 -22.62
N LEU A 236 15.03 -8.86 -23.74
CA LEU A 236 14.70 -10.01 -24.57
C LEU A 236 15.94 -10.82 -25.01
N SER A 237 17.06 -10.13 -25.27
CA SER A 237 18.28 -10.77 -25.76
C SER A 237 18.93 -11.63 -24.68
N ALA A 238 18.97 -11.14 -23.46
CA ALA A 238 19.47 -11.89 -22.30
C ALA A 238 18.60 -13.11 -22.02
N ILE A 239 17.27 -12.97 -22.05
CA ILE A 239 16.35 -14.09 -21.81
C ILE A 239 16.48 -15.16 -22.93
N ARG A 240 16.56 -14.76 -24.20
CA ARG A 240 16.80 -15.70 -25.30
C ARG A 240 18.12 -16.46 -25.15
N SER A 241 19.19 -15.75 -24.76
CA SER A 241 20.50 -16.35 -24.51
C SER A 241 20.45 -17.36 -23.37
N MET A 242 19.83 -17.01 -22.25
CA MET A 242 19.65 -17.92 -21.10
C MET A 242 18.82 -19.14 -21.49
N LEU A 243 17.68 -18.94 -22.17
CA LEU A 243 16.84 -20.04 -22.61
C LEU A 243 17.61 -20.98 -23.55
N SER A 244 18.40 -20.47 -24.52
CA SER A 244 19.22 -21.29 -25.40
C SER A 244 20.27 -22.12 -24.66
N ARG A 245 20.88 -21.54 -23.60
CA ARG A 245 21.85 -22.28 -22.75
C ARG A 245 21.16 -23.40 -21.99
N LEU A 246 19.99 -23.13 -21.39
CA LEU A 246 19.19 -24.13 -20.67
C LEU A 246 18.72 -25.27 -21.59
N GLN A 247 18.26 -24.95 -22.80
CA GLN A 247 17.82 -25.95 -23.78
C GLN A 247 18.94 -26.82 -24.31
N LYS A 248 20.17 -26.32 -24.34
CA LYS A 248 21.35 -27.08 -24.77
C LYS A 248 21.89 -28.04 -23.70
N GLY A 249 21.21 -28.15 -22.57
CA GLY A 249 21.62 -29.05 -21.48
C GLY A 249 22.95 -28.67 -20.81
N LEU A 250 23.37 -27.41 -20.96
CA LEU A 250 24.59 -26.90 -20.31
C LEU A 250 24.37 -26.63 -18.81
N GLU A 251 23.15 -26.86 -18.31
CA GLU A 251 22.71 -26.51 -16.94
C GLU A 251 21.66 -27.49 -16.40
N PRO A 252 21.20 -27.36 -15.17
CA PRO A 252 20.83 -28.45 -14.28
C PRO A 252 19.76 -29.37 -14.87
N LEU A 253 20.13 -30.62 -14.97
CA LEU A 253 19.20 -31.70 -15.29
C LEU A 253 18.26 -31.94 -14.10
N MET A 254 17.05 -32.41 -14.38
CA MET A 254 16.12 -32.87 -13.36
C MET A 254 16.75 -33.94 -12.47
N ALA A 255 16.38 -33.94 -11.20
CA ALA A 255 16.95 -34.90 -10.24
C ALA A 255 16.67 -36.38 -10.64
N SER A 256 15.50 -36.63 -11.23
CA SER A 256 15.16 -37.95 -11.76
C SER A 256 16.11 -38.48 -12.86
N ASP A 257 16.70 -37.57 -13.65
CA ASP A 257 17.63 -37.95 -14.73
C ASP A 257 19.06 -38.17 -14.20
N ARG A 258 19.46 -37.48 -13.11
CA ARG A 258 20.82 -37.55 -12.55
C ARG A 258 21.01 -38.61 -11.49
N LEU A 259 20.02 -38.78 -10.60
CA LEU A 259 20.16 -39.65 -9.43
C LEU A 259 20.02 -41.13 -9.82
N ASN A 260 20.97 -41.95 -9.40
CA ASN A 260 20.97 -43.40 -9.59
C ASN A 260 21.04 -44.16 -8.26
N ASP A 261 21.10 -43.47 -7.13
CA ASP A 261 21.11 -44.04 -5.78
C ASP A 261 19.71 -44.07 -5.18
N VAL A 262 19.28 -45.24 -4.68
CA VAL A 262 17.92 -45.46 -4.14
C VAL A 262 17.65 -44.57 -2.93
N GLN A 263 18.63 -44.35 -2.05
CA GLN A 263 18.45 -43.56 -0.84
C GLN A 263 18.30 -42.08 -1.18
N ARG A 264 19.13 -41.56 -2.08
CA ARG A 264 19.04 -40.18 -2.59
C ARG A 264 17.72 -39.95 -3.34
N LEU A 265 17.26 -40.90 -4.14
CA LEU A 265 15.97 -40.84 -4.82
C LEU A 265 14.81 -40.76 -3.80
N ARG A 266 14.81 -41.60 -2.76
CA ARG A 266 13.77 -41.59 -1.72
C ARG A 266 13.78 -40.28 -0.95
N GLN A 267 14.95 -39.76 -0.59
CA GLN A 267 15.06 -38.48 0.06
C GLN A 267 14.49 -37.36 -0.80
N ARG A 268 14.85 -37.35 -2.10
CA ARG A 268 14.33 -36.33 -3.03
C ARG A 268 12.81 -36.43 -3.23
N ILE A 269 12.25 -37.62 -3.27
CA ILE A 269 10.80 -37.85 -3.32
C ILE A 269 10.11 -37.21 -2.13
N VAL A 270 10.66 -37.34 -0.91
CA VAL A 270 10.11 -36.69 0.29
C VAL A 270 10.17 -35.19 0.19
N GLU A 271 11.29 -34.62 -0.25
CA GLU A 271 11.45 -33.17 -0.44
C GLU A 271 10.45 -32.62 -1.47
N VAL A 272 10.30 -33.28 -2.63
CA VAL A 272 9.35 -32.87 -3.67
C VAL A 272 7.91 -32.94 -3.17
N LYS A 273 7.54 -33.99 -2.42
CA LYS A 273 6.21 -34.08 -1.79
C LYS A 273 5.95 -32.91 -0.80
N GLN A 274 6.95 -32.53 -0.03
CA GLN A 274 6.83 -31.37 0.87
C GLN A 274 6.63 -30.07 0.10
N HIS A 275 7.40 -29.84 -0.97
CA HIS A 275 7.23 -28.67 -1.84
C HIS A 275 5.86 -28.64 -2.51
N ILE A 276 5.35 -29.77 -2.97
CA ILE A 276 4.00 -29.88 -3.53
C ILE A 276 2.96 -29.46 -2.48
N ALA A 277 3.08 -29.94 -1.22
CA ALA A 277 2.18 -29.56 -0.15
C ALA A 277 2.22 -28.07 0.13
N THR A 278 3.40 -27.46 0.23
CA THR A 278 3.58 -26.02 0.44
C THR A 278 2.95 -25.22 -0.71
N LEU A 279 3.19 -25.60 -1.97
CA LEU A 279 2.60 -24.91 -3.12
C LEU A 279 1.07 -25.01 -3.16
N ILE A 280 0.51 -26.13 -2.73
CA ILE A 280 -0.95 -26.28 -2.60
C ILE A 280 -1.49 -25.31 -1.54
N GLU A 281 -0.82 -25.18 -0.38
CA GLU A 281 -1.19 -24.22 0.65
C GLU A 281 -1.08 -22.77 0.16
N GLU A 282 0.00 -22.42 -0.55
CA GLU A 282 0.15 -21.10 -1.17
C GLU A 282 -0.99 -20.81 -2.16
N LEU A 283 -1.32 -21.77 -3.03
CA LEU A 283 -2.44 -21.62 -3.98
C LEU A 283 -3.79 -21.47 -3.28
N MET A 284 -4.02 -22.21 -2.18
CA MET A 284 -5.23 -22.08 -1.37
C MET A 284 -5.31 -20.73 -0.66
N THR A 285 -4.17 -20.17 -0.28
CA THR A 285 -4.09 -18.83 0.31
C THR A 285 -4.39 -17.75 -0.74
N LEU A 286 -3.78 -17.85 -1.91
CA LEU A 286 -4.09 -16.97 -3.05
C LEU A 286 -5.57 -17.01 -3.43
N ASP A 287 -6.21 -18.19 -3.39
CA ASP A 287 -7.65 -18.32 -3.70
C ASP A 287 -8.55 -17.59 -2.70
N LYS A 288 -8.08 -17.32 -1.50
CA LYS A 288 -8.81 -16.57 -0.45
C LYS A 288 -8.55 -15.06 -0.51
N GLU A 289 -7.53 -14.61 -1.23
CA GLU A 289 -7.23 -13.19 -1.37
C GLU A 289 -8.33 -12.46 -2.14
N GLU A 290 -8.83 -11.37 -1.58
CA GLU A 290 -9.93 -10.58 -2.15
C GLU A 290 -9.62 -10.11 -3.57
N THR A 291 -8.37 -9.69 -3.81
CA THR A 291 -7.92 -9.24 -5.14
C THR A 291 -7.99 -10.37 -6.15
N TRP A 292 -7.59 -11.60 -5.77
CA TRP A 292 -7.70 -12.75 -6.66
C TRP A 292 -9.15 -13.14 -6.92
N GLN A 293 -10.00 -13.13 -5.90
CA GLN A 293 -11.42 -13.40 -6.05
C GLN A 293 -12.08 -12.39 -7.01
N LEU A 294 -11.73 -11.10 -6.87
CA LEU A 294 -12.17 -10.08 -7.80
C LEU A 294 -11.68 -10.39 -9.22
N VAL A 295 -10.37 -10.54 -9.44
CA VAL A 295 -9.76 -10.76 -10.76
C VAL A 295 -10.32 -12.01 -11.45
N SER A 296 -10.51 -13.10 -10.70
CA SER A 296 -11.04 -14.36 -11.22
C SER A 296 -12.53 -14.32 -11.56
N SER A 297 -13.31 -13.45 -10.88
CA SER A 297 -14.75 -13.28 -11.13
C SER A 297 -15.07 -12.25 -12.21
N LEU A 298 -14.12 -11.38 -12.57
CA LEU A 298 -14.32 -10.35 -13.58
C LEU A 298 -14.45 -10.97 -14.97
N GLY A 299 -15.66 -10.86 -15.56
CA GLY A 299 -15.90 -11.27 -16.94
C GLY A 299 -15.30 -10.30 -17.96
N ASP A 300 -15.52 -9.01 -17.76
CA ASP A 300 -14.99 -7.92 -18.60
C ASP A 300 -14.25 -6.87 -17.77
N ARG A 301 -12.94 -6.91 -17.85
CA ARG A 301 -12.03 -5.97 -17.15
C ARG A 301 -12.22 -4.53 -17.62
N GLU A 302 -12.50 -4.32 -18.91
CA GLU A 302 -12.66 -2.99 -19.49
C GLU A 302 -13.88 -2.27 -18.91
N THR A 303 -15.01 -2.96 -18.84
CA THR A 303 -16.24 -2.41 -18.22
C THR A 303 -16.04 -2.11 -16.74
N TYR A 304 -15.32 -2.98 -16.01
CA TYR A 304 -14.99 -2.74 -14.60
C TYR A 304 -14.18 -1.46 -14.43
N PHE A 305 -13.07 -1.29 -15.14
CA PHE A 305 -12.23 -0.10 -15.01
C PHE A 305 -12.96 1.17 -15.41
N ARG A 306 -13.77 1.14 -16.45
CA ARG A 306 -14.58 2.30 -16.86
C ARG A 306 -15.61 2.73 -15.79
N GLN A 307 -16.22 1.76 -15.10
CA GLN A 307 -17.13 2.06 -13.99
C GLN A 307 -16.38 2.66 -12.80
N GLN A 308 -15.20 2.11 -12.46
CA GLN A 308 -14.36 2.65 -11.38
C GLN A 308 -13.84 4.06 -11.70
N GLU A 309 -13.38 4.30 -12.92
CA GLU A 309 -12.97 5.64 -13.38
C GLU A 309 -14.08 6.67 -13.19
N LYS A 310 -15.30 6.31 -13.57
CA LYS A 310 -16.47 7.20 -13.42
C LYS A 310 -16.75 7.49 -11.94
N ALA A 311 -16.79 6.46 -11.10
CA ALA A 311 -17.05 6.62 -9.67
C ALA A 311 -15.96 7.47 -8.98
N LEU A 312 -14.70 7.26 -9.31
CA LEU A 312 -13.60 8.06 -8.77
C LEU A 312 -13.61 9.50 -9.28
N ALA A 313 -14.03 9.72 -10.54
CA ALA A 313 -14.17 11.07 -11.08
C ALA A 313 -15.28 11.86 -10.34
N GLU A 314 -16.41 11.22 -10.04
CA GLU A 314 -17.49 11.82 -9.24
C GLU A 314 -17.02 12.18 -7.81
N ILE A 315 -16.26 11.29 -7.16
CA ILE A 315 -15.68 11.56 -5.84
C ILE A 315 -14.70 12.73 -5.91
N ARG A 316 -13.82 12.77 -6.92
CA ARG A 316 -12.86 13.86 -7.13
C ARG A 316 -13.57 15.19 -7.28
N GLU A 317 -14.61 15.26 -8.13
CA GLU A 317 -15.36 16.48 -8.37
C GLU A 317 -16.05 17.00 -7.10
N SER A 318 -16.64 16.11 -6.30
CA SER A 318 -17.22 16.45 -5.00
C SER A 318 -16.16 17.00 -4.03
N LEU A 319 -14.97 16.42 -3.99
CA LEU A 319 -13.88 16.90 -3.13
C LEU A 319 -13.30 18.24 -3.62
N GLU A 320 -13.20 18.47 -4.95
CA GLU A 320 -12.80 19.74 -5.52
C GLU A 320 -13.76 20.87 -5.11
N GLN A 321 -15.08 20.60 -5.13
CA GLN A 321 -16.08 21.56 -4.65
C GLN A 321 -15.88 21.89 -3.15
N GLN A 322 -15.67 20.87 -2.31
CA GLN A 322 -15.44 21.06 -0.88
C GLN A 322 -14.16 21.85 -0.61
N VAL A 323 -13.07 21.61 -1.35
CA VAL A 323 -11.83 22.38 -1.23
C VAL A 323 -12.06 23.83 -1.59
N ASN A 324 -12.76 24.11 -2.71
CA ASN A 324 -13.07 25.47 -3.14
C ASN A 324 -13.94 26.20 -2.12
N GLU A 325 -14.93 25.55 -1.53
CA GLU A 325 -15.76 26.11 -0.46
C GLU A 325 -14.91 26.41 0.79
N ALA A 326 -14.01 25.48 1.15
CA ALA A 326 -13.13 25.67 2.30
C ALA A 326 -12.16 26.85 2.13
N GLU A 327 -11.61 27.04 0.92
CA GLU A 327 -10.72 28.17 0.60
C GLU A 327 -11.49 29.49 0.55
N TYR A 328 -12.73 29.49 0.04
CA TYR A 328 -13.56 30.70 0.02
C TYR A 328 -13.89 31.21 1.41
N ASP A 329 -14.22 30.31 2.34
CA ASP A 329 -14.52 30.65 3.74
C ASP A 329 -13.27 31.12 4.52
N GLU A 330 -12.06 30.79 4.11
CA GLU A 330 -10.83 31.32 4.72
C GLU A 330 -10.56 32.78 4.31
N VAL A 331 -11.06 33.22 3.16
CA VAL A 331 -10.82 34.57 2.60
C VAL A 331 -11.91 35.56 3.01
N ALA A 332 -13.12 35.07 3.34
CA ALA A 332 -14.27 35.85 3.77
C ALA A 332 -14.23 36.15 5.28
#